data_63ebbf3310e37c8b8ebe96f198963496
#
_entry.id   63ebbf3310e37c8b8ebe96f198963496
#
_cell.length_a   1.000
_cell.length_b   1.000
_cell.length_c   1.000
_cell.angle_alpha   90.00
_cell.angle_beta   90.00
_cell.angle_gamma   90.00
#
_symmetry.space_group_name_H-M   'P 1'
#
loop_
_entity.id
_entity.type
_entity.pdbx_description
1 polymer ?
#
loop_
_entity_poly.entity_id
_entity_poly.type
_entity_poly.pdbx_seq_one_letter_code
_entity_poly.pdbx_strand_id
1 'polypeptide(L)'
;MAIILGSLSAFGPLSIDMYLPSLPILAKDLHTSTSLAQFSLTACLLGLAFGQLVAGSQSDIRGRRIPLLIGLLSYTVTSLLCALSPSIWGLILLRFIQGFAGAAGMAISRAIVRDLYSGAEMIKFFALLMMINGVGPIFAPIMGAQLLQFTSWRGVFLVLGLVGIVMLLTVFFTLPETLSLQLRSPAGLKNTLATFRGLVSDRVFMGYALPQGLVMAAMFAYIAGSPFVLQNIFGASPQMFSLFFAINGLGIIIAGQITGRLANRISGTRLFISGLILASIGGISLLTMILLEAGLAAILLSLFIVVSSVGVVSTAGSSLAMENYGHSAGSASALLGLFSFIIGALVAPLVGLGGGNTAVPMGIVIVVTEVGALLCYVILSHRMKNTVT
;
A
#
# COMPACT_ATOMS: atom_id res chain seq x y z
N MET A 1 -24.32 2.02 5.77
CA MET A 1 -23.00 2.23 6.43
C MET A 1 -21.91 1.38 5.79
N ALA A 2 -22.07 0.04 5.62
CA ALA A 2 -21.02 -0.85 5.07
C ALA A 2 -20.48 -0.42 3.70
N ILE A 3 -21.35 -0.07 2.76
CA ILE A 3 -20.96 0.40 1.42
C ILE A 3 -20.16 1.72 1.53
N ILE A 4 -20.60 2.65 2.36
CA ILE A 4 -19.92 3.96 2.51
C ILE A 4 -18.50 3.75 3.08
N LEU A 5 -18.37 3.03 4.19
CA LEU A 5 -17.07 2.81 4.83
C LEU A 5 -16.15 1.95 3.96
N GLY A 6 -16.71 0.96 3.26
CA GLY A 6 -15.97 0.16 2.30
C GLY A 6 -15.43 0.99 1.13
N SER A 7 -16.27 1.83 0.51
CA SER A 7 -15.84 2.72 -0.58
C SER A 7 -14.79 3.73 -0.11
N LEU A 8 -14.92 4.29 1.09
CA LEU A 8 -13.91 5.17 1.68
C LEU A 8 -12.56 4.45 1.87
N SER A 9 -12.58 3.17 2.27
CA SER A 9 -11.36 2.37 2.42
C SER A 9 -10.68 2.08 1.08
N ALA A 10 -11.43 2.04 -0.02
CA ALA A 10 -10.91 1.76 -1.36
C ALA A 10 -10.13 2.92 -2.00
N PHE A 11 -10.18 4.14 -1.44
CA PHE A 11 -9.47 5.30 -2.03
C PHE A 11 -7.96 5.07 -2.21
N GLY A 12 -7.31 4.35 -1.28
CA GLY A 12 -5.89 4.01 -1.39
C GLY A 12 -5.60 3.15 -2.62
N PRO A 13 -6.12 1.90 -2.66
CA PRO A 13 -5.95 1.02 -3.82
C PRO A 13 -6.38 1.65 -5.15
N LEU A 14 -7.53 2.33 -5.21
CA LEU A 14 -7.98 2.98 -6.43
C LEU A 14 -7.00 4.05 -6.91
N SER A 15 -6.50 4.89 -6.00
CA SER A 15 -5.57 5.97 -6.35
C SER A 15 -4.20 5.47 -6.81
N ILE A 16 -3.76 4.31 -6.31
CA ILE A 16 -2.46 3.72 -6.64
C ILE A 16 -2.60 2.85 -7.89
N ASP A 17 -3.47 1.85 -7.82
CA ASP A 17 -3.42 0.71 -8.71
C ASP A 17 -4.19 0.93 -10.02
N MET A 18 -5.25 1.75 -10.01
CA MET A 18 -6.01 2.09 -11.23
C MET A 18 -5.18 2.88 -12.25
N TYR A 19 -4.16 3.58 -11.78
CA TYR A 19 -3.27 4.39 -12.57
C TYR A 19 -2.10 3.60 -13.18
N LEU A 20 -1.73 2.43 -12.60
CA LEU A 20 -0.54 1.67 -12.99
C LEU A 20 -0.47 1.30 -14.48
N PRO A 21 -1.53 0.80 -15.13
CA PRO A 21 -1.47 0.42 -16.55
C PRO A 21 -1.16 1.61 -17.47
N SER A 22 -1.40 2.84 -17.01
CA SER A 22 -1.21 4.06 -17.79
C SER A 22 0.18 4.69 -17.64
N LEU A 23 1.02 4.22 -16.71
CA LEU A 23 2.34 4.81 -16.44
C LEU A 23 3.26 4.91 -17.67
N PRO A 24 3.41 3.86 -18.50
CA PRO A 24 4.25 3.95 -19.70
C PRO A 24 3.71 4.94 -20.73
N ILE A 25 2.39 5.03 -20.89
CA ILE A 25 1.72 5.96 -21.81
C ILE A 25 1.90 7.39 -21.33
N LEU A 26 1.71 7.62 -20.02
CA LEU A 26 1.93 8.91 -19.39
C LEU A 26 3.36 9.41 -19.52
N ALA A 27 4.35 8.53 -19.32
CA ALA A 27 5.76 8.89 -19.48
C ALA A 27 6.07 9.40 -20.89
N LYS A 28 5.48 8.75 -21.91
CA LYS A 28 5.59 9.18 -23.31
C LYS A 28 4.85 10.50 -23.58
N ASP A 29 3.62 10.64 -23.11
CA ASP A 29 2.77 11.82 -23.34
C ASP A 29 3.34 13.09 -22.69
N LEU A 30 3.91 12.97 -21.50
CA LEU A 30 4.56 14.08 -20.78
C LEU A 30 6.04 14.24 -21.12
N HIS A 31 6.58 13.49 -22.12
CA HIS A 31 7.99 13.53 -22.53
C HIS A 31 8.95 13.45 -21.33
N THR A 32 8.69 12.52 -20.40
CA THR A 32 9.42 12.40 -19.14
C THR A 32 10.12 11.05 -18.98
N SER A 33 11.06 10.98 -18.04
CA SER A 33 11.75 9.73 -17.73
C SER A 33 10.84 8.75 -16.96
N THR A 34 11.15 7.46 -17.07
CA THR A 34 10.52 6.39 -16.30
C THR A 34 10.57 6.66 -14.79
N SER A 35 11.73 7.11 -14.29
CA SER A 35 11.90 7.46 -12.86
C SER A 35 10.95 8.57 -12.41
N LEU A 36 10.77 9.63 -13.20
CA LEU A 36 9.86 10.72 -12.84
C LEU A 36 8.38 10.26 -12.89
N ALA A 37 8.02 9.41 -13.86
CA ALA A 37 6.69 8.82 -13.88
C ALA A 37 6.43 7.95 -12.62
N GLN A 38 7.40 7.12 -12.22
CA GLN A 38 7.35 6.35 -10.98
C GLN A 38 7.35 7.24 -9.73
N PHE A 39 8.05 8.38 -9.77
CA PHE A 39 8.05 9.33 -8.67
C PHE A 39 6.67 9.95 -8.43
N SER A 40 5.81 10.06 -9.45
CA SER A 40 4.42 10.46 -9.25
C SER A 40 3.62 9.46 -8.42
N LEU A 41 3.91 8.15 -8.55
CA LEU A 41 3.36 7.10 -7.72
C LEU A 41 3.89 7.21 -6.28
N THR A 42 5.20 7.37 -6.14
CA THR A 42 5.89 7.59 -4.86
C THR A 42 5.30 8.77 -4.10
N ALA A 43 5.06 9.90 -4.78
CA ALA A 43 4.46 11.09 -4.18
C ALA A 43 3.07 10.79 -3.59
N CYS A 44 2.25 10.00 -4.30
CA CYS A 44 0.95 9.58 -3.79
C CYS A 44 1.09 8.68 -2.55
N LEU A 45 2.03 7.74 -2.55
CA LEU A 45 2.30 6.86 -1.40
C LEU A 45 2.76 7.66 -0.17
N LEU A 46 3.65 8.61 -0.34
CA LEU A 46 4.07 9.53 0.73
C LEU A 46 2.89 10.37 1.22
N GLY A 47 2.07 10.88 0.30
CA GLY A 47 0.84 11.58 0.64
C GLY A 47 -0.08 10.71 1.50
N LEU A 48 -0.32 9.46 1.12
CA LEU A 48 -1.13 8.50 1.89
C LEU A 48 -0.53 8.23 3.28
N ALA A 49 0.79 8.07 3.37
CA ALA A 49 1.48 7.80 4.63
C ALA A 49 1.30 8.96 5.63
N PHE A 50 1.64 10.17 5.22
CA PHE A 50 1.51 11.36 6.08
C PHE A 50 0.05 11.75 6.31
N GLY A 51 -0.79 11.60 5.30
CA GLY A 51 -2.21 11.90 5.37
C GLY A 51 -2.94 11.04 6.39
N GLN A 52 -2.62 9.74 6.52
CA GLN A 52 -3.22 8.87 7.53
C GLN A 52 -2.94 9.36 8.97
N LEU A 53 -1.72 9.80 9.24
CA LEU A 53 -1.34 10.35 10.55
C LEU A 53 -2.12 11.62 10.89
N VAL A 54 -2.17 12.54 9.94
CA VAL A 54 -2.83 13.83 10.14
C VAL A 54 -4.35 13.66 10.18
N ALA A 55 -4.94 12.92 9.24
CA ALA A 55 -6.39 12.72 9.19
C ALA A 55 -6.92 11.97 10.42
N GLY A 56 -6.21 10.92 10.87
CA GLY A 56 -6.56 10.20 12.10
C GLY A 56 -6.58 11.13 13.31
N SER A 57 -5.47 11.82 13.55
CA SER A 57 -5.31 12.77 14.66
C SER A 57 -6.34 13.91 14.60
N GLN A 58 -6.54 14.55 13.45
CA GLN A 58 -7.51 15.64 13.31
C GLN A 58 -8.93 15.16 13.52
N SER A 59 -9.25 13.91 13.11
CA SER A 59 -10.57 13.35 13.33
C SER A 59 -10.87 13.02 14.80
N ASP A 60 -9.84 12.73 15.60
CA ASP A 60 -9.97 12.54 17.04
C ASP A 60 -10.20 13.87 17.79
N ILE A 61 -9.70 14.97 17.25
CA ILE A 61 -9.83 16.32 17.84
C ILE A 61 -11.13 17.01 17.42
N ARG A 62 -11.42 17.02 16.10
CA ARG A 62 -12.52 17.80 15.49
C ARG A 62 -13.80 17.01 15.25
N GLY A 63 -13.80 15.71 15.49
CA GLY A 63 -14.86 14.80 15.07
C GLY A 63 -14.57 14.20 13.70
N ARG A 64 -15.32 13.17 13.30
CA ARG A 64 -15.05 12.36 12.09
C ARG A 64 -15.47 13.06 10.81
N ARG A 65 -16.65 13.71 10.86
CA ARG A 65 -17.32 14.22 9.66
C ARG A 65 -16.57 15.35 8.97
N ILE A 66 -16.15 16.37 9.70
CA ILE A 66 -15.53 17.58 9.11
C ILE A 66 -14.19 17.26 8.44
N PRO A 67 -13.22 16.57 9.09
CA PRO A 67 -11.96 16.21 8.43
C PRO A 67 -12.16 15.28 7.23
N LEU A 68 -13.16 14.39 7.27
CA LEU A 68 -13.49 13.53 6.16
C LEU A 68 -14.02 14.30 4.95
N LEU A 69 -14.94 15.26 5.14
CA LEU A 69 -15.47 16.12 4.07
C LEU A 69 -14.36 16.98 3.45
N ILE A 70 -13.47 17.57 4.27
CA ILE A 70 -12.32 18.33 3.77
C ILE A 70 -11.39 17.42 2.94
N GLY A 71 -11.11 16.21 3.43
CA GLY A 71 -10.30 15.22 2.71
C GLY A 71 -10.94 14.84 1.37
N LEU A 72 -12.23 14.52 1.34
CA LEU A 72 -12.94 14.15 0.10
C LEU A 72 -13.02 15.31 -0.91
N LEU A 73 -13.27 16.54 -0.44
CA LEU A 73 -13.24 17.71 -1.31
C LEU A 73 -11.85 17.93 -1.91
N SER A 74 -10.81 17.89 -1.07
CA SER A 74 -9.43 18.04 -1.52
C SER A 74 -9.03 16.93 -2.49
N TYR A 75 -9.41 15.68 -2.23
CA TYR A 75 -9.18 14.54 -3.11
C TYR A 75 -9.85 14.73 -4.47
N THR A 76 -11.11 15.16 -4.46
CA THR A 76 -11.88 15.42 -5.69
C THR A 76 -11.21 16.49 -6.54
N VAL A 77 -10.93 17.65 -5.95
CA VAL A 77 -10.29 18.77 -6.64
C VAL A 77 -8.92 18.37 -7.20
N THR A 78 -8.09 17.74 -6.39
CA THR A 78 -6.74 17.32 -6.84
C THR A 78 -6.79 16.23 -7.90
N SER A 79 -7.77 15.31 -7.87
CA SER A 79 -7.97 14.31 -8.93
C SER A 79 -8.30 14.98 -10.26
N LEU A 80 -9.22 15.95 -10.26
CA LEU A 80 -9.57 16.71 -11.46
C LEU A 80 -8.38 17.53 -11.98
N LEU A 81 -7.60 18.15 -11.09
CA LEU A 81 -6.38 18.87 -11.46
C LEU A 81 -5.30 17.95 -12.01
N CYS A 82 -5.16 16.70 -11.51
CA CYS A 82 -4.28 15.71 -12.09
C CYS A 82 -4.63 15.40 -13.55
N ALA A 83 -5.93 15.30 -13.89
CA ALA A 83 -6.38 15.11 -15.26
C ALA A 83 -5.99 16.26 -16.19
N LEU A 84 -5.91 17.48 -15.67
CA LEU A 84 -5.57 18.69 -16.41
C LEU A 84 -4.07 19.01 -16.39
N SER A 85 -3.25 18.24 -15.68
CA SER A 85 -1.83 18.54 -15.51
C SER A 85 -1.07 18.52 -16.84
N PRO A 86 -0.37 19.62 -17.21
CA PRO A 86 0.43 19.68 -18.43
C PRO A 86 1.87 19.21 -18.24
N SER A 87 2.31 18.98 -17.00
CA SER A 87 3.70 18.64 -16.70
C SER A 87 3.81 17.57 -15.62
N ILE A 88 4.90 16.79 -15.66
CA ILE A 88 5.17 15.76 -14.66
C ILE A 88 5.37 16.34 -13.26
N TRP A 89 5.99 17.51 -13.12
CA TRP A 89 6.22 18.15 -11.82
C TRP A 89 4.91 18.61 -11.15
N GLY A 90 4.02 19.20 -11.94
CA GLY A 90 2.67 19.53 -11.47
C GLY A 90 1.90 18.29 -11.05
N LEU A 91 1.99 17.23 -11.86
CA LEU A 91 1.36 15.95 -11.53
C LEU A 91 1.92 15.34 -10.24
N ILE A 92 3.25 15.34 -10.04
CA ILE A 92 3.89 14.83 -8.81
C ILE A 92 3.35 15.56 -7.57
N LEU A 93 3.30 16.89 -7.60
CA LEU A 93 2.76 17.68 -6.49
C LEU A 93 1.29 17.35 -6.23
N LEU A 94 0.47 17.32 -7.28
CA LEU A 94 -0.95 17.01 -7.17
C LEU A 94 -1.19 15.58 -6.68
N ARG A 95 -0.37 14.61 -7.09
CA ARG A 95 -0.42 13.23 -6.61
C ARG A 95 -0.09 13.12 -5.12
N PHE A 96 0.86 13.89 -4.61
CA PHE A 96 1.12 13.97 -3.18
C PHE A 96 -0.11 14.48 -2.42
N ILE A 97 -0.72 15.59 -2.88
CA ILE A 97 -1.90 16.17 -2.23
C ILE A 97 -3.10 15.22 -2.35
N GLN A 98 -3.29 14.57 -3.50
CA GLN A 98 -4.34 13.57 -3.72
C GLN A 98 -4.20 12.39 -2.74
N GLY A 99 -2.99 11.83 -2.60
CA GLY A 99 -2.72 10.76 -1.64
C GLY A 99 -2.97 11.21 -0.20
N PHE A 100 -2.48 12.39 0.17
CA PHE A 100 -2.69 12.98 1.50
C PHE A 100 -4.18 13.13 1.83
N ALA A 101 -4.96 13.63 0.89
CA ALA A 101 -6.39 13.81 1.03
C ALA A 101 -7.16 12.48 1.05
N GLY A 102 -6.81 11.53 0.18
CA GLY A 102 -7.42 10.19 0.10
C GLY A 102 -7.21 9.36 1.36
N ALA A 103 -6.11 9.60 2.07
CA ALA A 103 -5.82 8.95 3.36
C ALA A 103 -6.90 9.20 4.42
N ALA A 104 -7.63 10.32 4.35
CA ALA A 104 -8.73 10.61 5.25
C ALA A 104 -9.83 9.55 5.17
N GLY A 105 -10.19 9.11 3.95
CA GLY A 105 -11.15 8.02 3.75
C GLY A 105 -10.73 6.73 4.44
N MET A 106 -9.48 6.33 4.26
CA MET A 106 -8.93 5.09 4.83
C MET A 106 -8.80 5.13 6.36
N ALA A 107 -8.31 6.24 6.93
CA ALA A 107 -8.09 6.36 8.35
C ALA A 107 -9.40 6.53 9.12
N ILE A 108 -10.27 7.43 8.63
CA ILE A 108 -11.51 7.79 9.33
C ILE A 108 -12.57 6.70 9.20
N SER A 109 -12.62 5.94 8.09
CA SER A 109 -13.54 4.79 7.99
C SER A 109 -13.31 3.76 9.10
N ARG A 110 -12.04 3.46 9.41
CA ARG A 110 -11.67 2.55 10.53
C ARG A 110 -12.06 3.12 11.89
N ALA A 111 -11.90 4.44 12.08
CA ALA A 111 -12.29 5.11 13.30
C ALA A 111 -13.82 5.09 13.50
N ILE A 112 -14.60 5.34 12.43
CA ILE A 112 -16.06 5.28 12.46
C ILE A 112 -16.57 3.87 12.81
N VAL A 113 -15.94 2.81 12.26
CA VAL A 113 -16.30 1.43 12.66
C VAL A 113 -16.14 1.24 14.16
N ARG A 114 -15.06 1.72 14.73
CA ARG A 114 -14.80 1.63 16.20
C ARG A 114 -15.77 2.47 17.01
N ASP A 115 -16.22 3.62 16.49
CA ASP A 115 -17.14 4.52 17.20
C ASP A 115 -18.58 3.96 17.20
N LEU A 116 -18.99 3.23 16.15
CA LEU A 116 -20.38 2.79 15.96
C LEU A 116 -20.63 1.33 16.36
N TYR A 117 -19.59 0.48 16.33
CA TYR A 117 -19.76 -0.95 16.50
C TYR A 117 -18.84 -1.50 17.59
N SER A 118 -19.28 -2.58 18.25
CA SER A 118 -18.51 -3.29 19.28
C SER A 118 -18.63 -4.80 19.11
N GLY A 119 -17.76 -5.56 19.77
CA GLY A 119 -17.80 -7.02 19.76
C GLY A 119 -17.79 -7.62 18.35
N ALA A 120 -18.70 -8.55 18.09
CA ALA A 120 -18.76 -9.30 16.84
C ALA A 120 -19.09 -8.43 15.61
N GLU A 121 -19.86 -7.37 15.76
CA GLU A 121 -20.19 -6.46 14.65
C GLU A 121 -18.97 -5.66 14.22
N MET A 122 -18.18 -5.15 15.15
CA MET A 122 -16.93 -4.47 14.84
C MET A 122 -15.99 -5.39 14.07
N ILE A 123 -15.85 -6.64 14.47
CA ILE A 123 -15.02 -7.63 13.76
C ILE A 123 -15.52 -7.84 12.32
N LYS A 124 -16.83 -7.95 12.10
CA LYS A 124 -17.41 -8.10 10.76
C LYS A 124 -17.11 -6.91 9.85
N PHE A 125 -17.21 -5.68 10.38
CA PHE A 125 -16.90 -4.47 9.61
C PHE A 125 -15.40 -4.34 9.29
N PHE A 126 -14.51 -4.64 10.24
CA PHE A 126 -13.08 -4.68 9.95
C PHE A 126 -12.73 -5.75 8.92
N ALA A 127 -13.35 -6.93 8.98
CA ALA A 127 -13.16 -7.97 7.97
C ALA A 127 -13.60 -7.49 6.58
N LEU A 128 -14.72 -6.76 6.48
CA LEU A 128 -15.17 -6.13 5.22
C LEU A 128 -14.15 -5.11 4.70
N LEU A 129 -13.64 -4.21 5.55
CA LEU A 129 -12.62 -3.25 5.13
C LEU A 129 -11.34 -3.94 4.68
N MET A 130 -10.91 -5.00 5.36
CA MET A 130 -9.75 -5.81 4.97
C MET A 130 -9.97 -6.53 3.63
N MET A 131 -11.18 -7.07 3.42
CA MET A 131 -11.53 -7.68 2.13
C MET A 131 -11.44 -6.66 0.98
N ILE A 132 -11.95 -5.45 1.17
CA ILE A 132 -11.90 -4.39 0.15
C ILE A 132 -10.45 -3.98 -0.13
N ASN A 133 -9.62 -3.83 0.91
CA ASN A 133 -8.20 -3.52 0.74
C ASN A 133 -7.41 -4.66 0.05
N GLY A 134 -7.83 -5.92 0.19
CA GLY A 134 -7.24 -7.06 -0.51
C GLY A 134 -7.71 -7.20 -1.96
N VAL A 135 -8.99 -6.92 -2.20
CA VAL A 135 -9.63 -7.05 -3.53
C VAL A 135 -9.38 -5.80 -4.39
N GLY A 136 -9.26 -4.63 -3.78
CA GLY A 136 -9.02 -3.35 -4.47
C GLY A 136 -7.84 -3.39 -5.45
N PRO A 137 -6.64 -3.83 -5.04
CA PRO A 137 -5.49 -3.94 -5.93
C PRO A 137 -5.67 -4.90 -7.10
N ILE A 138 -6.61 -5.84 -7.03
CA ILE A 138 -6.93 -6.77 -8.12
C ILE A 138 -7.80 -6.06 -9.17
N PHE A 139 -8.88 -5.39 -8.72
CA PHE A 139 -9.85 -4.78 -9.62
C PHE A 139 -9.42 -3.42 -10.15
N ALA A 140 -8.68 -2.62 -9.37
CA ALA A 140 -8.31 -1.27 -9.76
C ALA A 140 -7.47 -1.21 -11.06
N PRO A 141 -6.41 -2.02 -11.25
CA PRO A 141 -5.68 -2.01 -12.53
C PRO A 141 -6.52 -2.49 -13.71
N ILE A 142 -7.44 -3.47 -13.48
CA ILE A 142 -8.34 -3.95 -14.52
C ILE A 142 -9.26 -2.82 -14.98
N MET A 143 -9.87 -2.09 -14.05
CA MET A 143 -10.68 -0.92 -14.37
C MET A 143 -9.87 0.15 -15.10
N GLY A 144 -8.65 0.43 -14.62
CA GLY A 144 -7.73 1.37 -15.27
C GLY A 144 -7.40 0.99 -16.71
N ALA A 145 -7.07 -0.28 -16.95
CA ALA A 145 -6.75 -0.78 -18.29
C ALA A 145 -7.96 -0.75 -19.24
N GLN A 146 -9.17 -1.03 -18.74
CA GLN A 146 -10.39 -0.90 -19.55
C GLN A 146 -10.67 0.56 -19.91
N LEU A 147 -10.47 1.48 -18.99
CA LEU A 147 -10.63 2.91 -19.28
C LEU A 147 -9.68 3.39 -20.38
N LEU A 148 -8.46 2.86 -20.44
CA LEU A 148 -7.48 3.22 -21.49
C LEU A 148 -7.91 2.83 -22.91
N GLN A 149 -8.93 1.99 -23.08
CA GLN A 149 -9.51 1.70 -24.38
C GLN A 149 -10.38 2.85 -24.92
N PHE A 150 -10.94 3.66 -24.03
CA PHE A 150 -11.91 4.71 -24.36
C PHE A 150 -11.36 6.11 -24.15
N THR A 151 -10.28 6.24 -23.35
CA THR A 151 -9.73 7.54 -22.98
C THR A 151 -8.22 7.46 -22.76
N SER A 152 -7.57 8.61 -22.58
CA SER A 152 -6.15 8.68 -22.20
C SER A 152 -5.95 8.40 -20.70
N TRP A 153 -4.70 8.40 -20.24
CA TRP A 153 -4.35 8.31 -18.81
C TRP A 153 -5.05 9.38 -17.96
N ARG A 154 -5.42 10.53 -18.55
CA ARG A 154 -6.18 11.59 -17.89
C ARG A 154 -7.56 11.14 -17.46
N GLY A 155 -8.19 10.24 -18.23
CA GLY A 155 -9.51 9.68 -17.91
C GLY A 155 -9.55 8.90 -16.59
N VAL A 156 -8.42 8.26 -16.22
CA VAL A 156 -8.32 7.61 -14.91
C VAL A 156 -8.54 8.61 -13.77
N PHE A 157 -7.93 9.78 -13.86
CA PHE A 157 -8.09 10.83 -12.85
C PHE A 157 -9.46 11.49 -12.87
N LEU A 158 -10.09 11.58 -14.04
CA LEU A 158 -11.50 12.05 -14.13
C LEU A 158 -12.44 11.07 -13.42
N VAL A 159 -12.25 9.76 -13.59
CA VAL A 159 -13.07 8.76 -12.89
C VAL A 159 -12.80 8.79 -11.39
N LEU A 160 -11.53 8.93 -10.94
CA LEU A 160 -11.21 9.12 -9.53
C LEU A 160 -11.85 10.38 -8.95
N GLY A 161 -11.87 11.48 -9.72
CA GLY A 161 -12.58 12.71 -9.36
C GLY A 161 -14.08 12.50 -9.21
N LEU A 162 -14.70 11.77 -10.15
CA LEU A 162 -16.13 11.43 -10.10
C LEU A 162 -16.46 10.58 -8.87
N VAL A 163 -15.65 9.55 -8.58
CA VAL A 163 -15.77 8.76 -7.35
C VAL A 163 -15.67 9.65 -6.12
N GLY A 164 -14.73 10.60 -6.12
CA GLY A 164 -14.59 11.60 -5.08
C GLY A 164 -15.84 12.45 -4.88
N ILE A 165 -16.45 12.94 -5.97
CA ILE A 165 -17.71 13.71 -5.93
C ILE A 165 -18.85 12.87 -5.33
N VAL A 166 -19.03 11.65 -5.84
CA VAL A 166 -20.10 10.75 -5.37
C VAL A 166 -19.94 10.48 -3.87
N MET A 167 -18.73 10.20 -3.41
CA MET A 167 -18.45 9.93 -2.00
C MET A 167 -18.59 11.18 -1.14
N LEU A 168 -18.15 12.36 -1.63
CA LEU A 168 -18.35 13.64 -0.95
C LEU A 168 -19.83 13.92 -0.70
N LEU A 169 -20.66 13.81 -1.74
CA LEU A 169 -22.12 14.00 -1.64
C LEU A 169 -22.74 12.94 -0.73
N THR A 170 -22.36 11.66 -0.87
CA THR A 170 -22.85 10.59 -0.03
C THR A 170 -22.56 10.87 1.45
N VAL A 171 -21.30 11.18 1.80
CA VAL A 171 -20.91 11.49 3.18
C VAL A 171 -21.63 12.76 3.69
N PHE A 172 -21.74 13.78 2.84
CA PHE A 172 -22.39 15.03 3.21
C PHE A 172 -23.86 14.83 3.58
N PHE A 173 -24.61 14.04 2.82
CA PHE A 173 -26.05 13.85 3.07
C PHE A 173 -26.39 12.72 4.03
N THR A 174 -25.53 11.68 4.16
CA THR A 174 -25.91 10.45 4.87
C THR A 174 -25.10 10.13 6.13
N LEU A 175 -23.87 10.69 6.26
CA LEU A 175 -23.02 10.37 7.39
C LEU A 175 -23.16 11.43 8.50
N PRO A 176 -23.75 11.09 9.66
CA PRO A 176 -23.76 11.97 10.84
C PRO A 176 -22.36 12.01 11.50
N GLU A 177 -22.17 12.95 12.43
CA GLU A 177 -21.00 12.92 13.30
C GLU A 177 -21.08 11.71 14.26
N THR A 178 -20.04 10.90 14.30
CA THR A 178 -20.03 9.66 15.09
C THR A 178 -19.24 9.78 16.39
N LEU A 179 -18.37 10.79 16.51
CA LEU A 179 -17.57 11.03 17.71
C LEU A 179 -18.20 12.13 18.56
N SER A 180 -18.75 11.75 19.72
CA SER A 180 -19.32 12.72 20.67
C SER A 180 -18.28 13.71 21.17
N LEU A 181 -18.70 14.94 21.51
CA LEU A 181 -17.79 16.02 21.98
C LEU A 181 -16.98 15.60 23.21
N GLN A 182 -17.57 14.78 24.09
CA GLN A 182 -16.93 14.32 25.33
C GLN A 182 -15.78 13.31 25.10
N LEU A 183 -15.83 12.59 23.97
CA LEU A 183 -14.80 11.60 23.62
C LEU A 183 -13.69 12.16 22.73
N ARG A 184 -13.75 13.45 22.37
CA ARG A 184 -12.71 14.09 21.57
C ARG A 184 -11.42 14.27 22.37
N SER A 185 -10.29 13.86 21.78
CA SER A 185 -8.99 13.92 22.44
C SER A 185 -8.27 15.24 22.15
N PRO A 186 -7.91 16.06 23.13
CA PRO A 186 -7.15 17.29 22.88
C PRO A 186 -5.68 17.04 22.51
N ALA A 187 -5.15 15.82 22.72
CA ALA A 187 -3.72 15.53 22.64
C ALA A 187 -3.22 14.97 21.29
N GLY A 188 -4.11 14.66 20.37
CA GLY A 188 -3.91 14.31 18.95
C GLY A 188 -2.53 13.74 18.58
N LEU A 189 -1.86 14.43 17.66
CA LEU A 189 -0.61 13.99 17.02
C LEU A 189 0.57 13.80 18.01
N LYS A 190 0.64 14.59 19.08
CA LYS A 190 1.76 14.53 20.05
C LYS A 190 1.80 13.19 20.78
N ASN A 191 0.63 12.66 21.18
CA ASN A 191 0.55 11.35 21.85
C ASN A 191 0.86 10.22 20.88
N THR A 192 0.40 10.32 19.63
CA THR A 192 0.73 9.35 18.58
C THR A 192 2.23 9.28 18.34
N LEU A 193 2.91 10.43 18.23
CA LEU A 193 4.36 10.50 18.06
C LEU A 193 5.12 9.95 19.27
N ALA A 194 4.65 10.21 20.49
CA ALA A 194 5.26 9.64 21.71
C ALA A 194 5.14 8.10 21.71
N THR A 195 3.97 7.57 21.36
CA THR A 195 3.76 6.11 21.22
C THR A 195 4.65 5.53 20.12
N PHE A 196 4.77 6.19 18.97
CA PHE A 196 5.64 5.75 17.87
C PHE A 196 7.11 5.72 18.31
N ARG A 197 7.57 6.73 19.06
CA ARG A 197 8.94 6.73 19.60
C ARG A 197 9.18 5.52 20.52
N GLY A 198 8.22 5.16 21.36
CA GLY A 198 8.28 3.96 22.20
C GLY A 198 8.41 2.68 21.35
N LEU A 199 7.55 2.53 20.34
CA LEU A 199 7.54 1.37 19.45
C LEU A 199 8.83 1.22 18.64
N VAL A 200 9.37 2.31 18.10
CA VAL A 200 10.65 2.32 17.36
C VAL A 200 11.83 1.97 18.26
N SER A 201 11.74 2.28 19.54
CA SER A 201 12.78 1.92 20.53
C SER A 201 12.68 0.46 20.99
N ASP A 202 11.54 -0.20 20.74
CA ASP A 202 11.35 -1.59 21.14
C ASP A 202 11.96 -2.54 20.09
N ARG A 203 12.90 -3.38 20.57
CA ARG A 203 13.65 -4.30 19.72
C ARG A 203 12.80 -5.45 19.19
N VAL A 204 11.79 -5.89 19.95
CA VAL A 204 10.90 -6.96 19.52
C VAL A 204 9.99 -6.48 18.41
N PHE A 205 9.37 -5.30 18.59
CA PHE A 205 8.56 -4.67 17.55
C PHE A 205 9.36 -4.45 16.26
N MET A 206 10.53 -3.82 16.37
CA MET A 206 11.39 -3.52 15.22
C MET A 206 11.94 -4.77 14.55
N GLY A 207 12.15 -5.87 15.31
CA GLY A 207 12.59 -7.15 14.80
C GLY A 207 11.62 -7.79 13.80
N TYR A 208 10.34 -7.48 13.88
CA TYR A 208 9.32 -7.91 12.92
C TYR A 208 8.91 -6.80 11.95
N ALA A 209 8.83 -5.56 12.43
CA ALA A 209 8.36 -4.43 11.64
C ALA A 209 9.31 -4.06 10.50
N LEU A 210 10.62 -4.04 10.74
CA LEU A 210 11.60 -3.64 9.74
C LEU A 210 11.76 -4.67 8.60
N PRO A 211 11.91 -5.99 8.87
CA PRO A 211 11.89 -6.99 7.80
C PRO A 211 10.59 -7.01 7.00
N GLN A 212 9.44 -6.87 7.66
CA GLN A 212 8.15 -6.74 6.97
C GLN A 212 8.12 -5.50 6.07
N GLY A 213 8.63 -4.37 6.55
CA GLY A 213 8.74 -3.13 5.78
C GLY A 213 9.62 -3.29 4.54
N LEU A 214 10.72 -4.05 4.62
CA LEU A 214 11.60 -4.35 3.49
C LEU A 214 10.94 -5.25 2.45
N VAL A 215 10.17 -6.26 2.86
CA VAL A 215 9.39 -7.10 1.94
C VAL A 215 8.28 -6.27 1.27
N MET A 216 7.65 -5.35 2.00
CA MET A 216 6.70 -4.39 1.39
C MET A 216 7.39 -3.42 0.43
N ALA A 217 8.65 -3.07 0.67
CA ALA A 217 9.43 -2.26 -0.29
C ALA A 217 9.66 -3.02 -1.61
N ALA A 218 9.94 -4.33 -1.57
CA ALA A 218 9.98 -5.17 -2.78
C ALA A 218 8.65 -5.16 -3.53
N MET A 219 7.53 -5.23 -2.81
CA MET A 219 6.19 -5.09 -3.40
C MET A 219 6.01 -3.74 -4.11
N PHE A 220 6.43 -2.63 -3.50
CA PHE A 220 6.34 -1.31 -4.14
C PHE A 220 7.32 -1.16 -5.31
N ALA A 221 8.49 -1.79 -5.25
CA ALA A 221 9.40 -1.89 -6.40
C ALA A 221 8.75 -2.63 -7.57
N TYR A 222 8.06 -3.75 -7.29
CA TYR A 222 7.25 -4.47 -8.27
C TYR A 222 6.11 -3.58 -8.82
N ILE A 223 5.33 -2.92 -7.96
CA ILE A 223 4.23 -2.03 -8.36
C ILE A 223 4.73 -0.92 -9.31
N ALA A 224 5.85 -0.29 -8.98
CA ALA A 224 6.41 0.80 -9.78
C ALA A 224 7.08 0.34 -11.08
N GLY A 225 7.74 -0.81 -11.07
CA GLY A 225 8.55 -1.31 -12.18
C GLY A 225 7.78 -2.16 -13.18
N SER A 226 6.85 -2.99 -12.70
CA SER A 226 6.17 -3.97 -13.55
C SER A 226 5.39 -3.38 -14.74
N PRO A 227 4.78 -2.18 -14.68
CA PRO A 227 4.14 -1.60 -15.86
C PRO A 227 5.13 -1.39 -17.02
N PHE A 228 6.33 -0.90 -16.72
CA PHE A 228 7.37 -0.67 -17.72
C PHE A 228 8.00 -1.98 -18.20
N VAL A 229 8.31 -2.89 -17.29
CA VAL A 229 8.91 -4.18 -17.63
C VAL A 229 7.95 -5.00 -18.50
N LEU A 230 6.71 -5.18 -18.07
CA LEU A 230 5.78 -6.04 -18.78
C LEU A 230 5.25 -5.41 -20.09
N GLN A 231 5.03 -4.10 -20.11
CA GLN A 231 4.49 -3.44 -21.31
C GLN A 231 5.59 -3.02 -22.30
N ASN A 232 6.69 -2.39 -21.86
CA ASN A 232 7.73 -1.88 -22.79
C ASN A 232 8.70 -2.98 -23.24
N ILE A 233 9.13 -3.88 -22.31
CA ILE A 233 10.14 -4.91 -22.62
C ILE A 233 9.46 -6.13 -23.24
N PHE A 234 8.38 -6.63 -22.62
CA PHE A 234 7.69 -7.84 -23.06
C PHE A 234 6.49 -7.57 -23.97
N GLY A 235 6.15 -6.32 -24.25
CA GLY A 235 5.08 -5.95 -25.19
C GLY A 235 3.67 -6.30 -24.71
N ALA A 236 3.46 -6.52 -23.41
CA ALA A 236 2.13 -6.80 -22.86
C ALA A 236 1.21 -5.59 -23.04
N SER A 237 -0.04 -5.83 -23.48
CA SER A 237 -1.05 -4.77 -23.46
C SER A 237 -1.38 -4.34 -22.02
N PRO A 238 -1.96 -3.14 -21.80
CA PRO A 238 -2.44 -2.72 -20.48
C PRO A 238 -3.39 -3.74 -19.85
N GLN A 239 -4.21 -4.44 -20.66
CA GLN A 239 -5.14 -5.47 -20.20
C GLN A 239 -4.41 -6.75 -19.74
N MET A 240 -3.40 -7.20 -20.51
CA MET A 240 -2.55 -8.33 -20.11
C MET A 240 -1.75 -8.01 -18.84
N PHE A 241 -1.18 -6.81 -18.75
CA PHE A 241 -0.52 -6.33 -17.55
C PHE A 241 -1.46 -6.44 -16.33
N SER A 242 -2.68 -5.95 -16.46
CA SER A 242 -3.67 -5.96 -15.36
C SER A 242 -4.07 -7.37 -14.96
N LEU A 243 -4.15 -8.31 -15.90
CA LEU A 243 -4.41 -9.72 -15.61
C LEU A 243 -3.25 -10.35 -14.82
N PHE A 244 -1.99 -10.11 -15.23
CA PHE A 244 -0.82 -10.60 -14.50
C PHE A 244 -0.74 -10.00 -13.09
N PHE A 245 -1.06 -8.71 -12.97
CA PHE A 245 -1.11 -8.03 -11.68
C PHE A 245 -2.19 -8.63 -10.77
N ALA A 246 -3.36 -8.93 -11.32
CA ALA A 246 -4.46 -9.57 -10.60
C ALA A 246 -4.10 -10.98 -10.12
N ILE A 247 -3.43 -11.79 -10.95
CA ILE A 247 -2.94 -13.13 -10.58
C ILE A 247 -1.96 -13.03 -9.42
N ASN A 248 -1.02 -12.08 -9.46
CA ASN A 248 -0.10 -11.83 -8.37
C ASN A 248 -0.83 -11.39 -7.08
N GLY A 249 -1.83 -10.52 -7.20
CA GLY A 249 -2.68 -10.11 -6.08
C GLY A 249 -3.44 -11.28 -5.44
N LEU A 250 -3.96 -12.20 -6.24
CA LEU A 250 -4.54 -13.45 -5.75
C LEU A 250 -3.51 -14.29 -4.97
N GLY A 251 -2.26 -14.31 -5.42
CA GLY A 251 -1.15 -14.98 -4.72
C GLY A 251 -0.98 -14.46 -3.28
N ILE A 252 -1.04 -13.15 -3.06
CA ILE A 252 -0.99 -12.54 -1.71
C ILE A 252 -2.15 -13.05 -0.85
N ILE A 253 -3.36 -13.03 -1.38
CA ILE A 253 -4.57 -13.43 -0.63
C ILE A 253 -4.49 -14.90 -0.25
N ILE A 254 -4.18 -15.77 -1.21
CA ILE A 254 -4.08 -17.22 -0.99
C ILE A 254 -2.98 -17.53 0.02
N ALA A 255 -1.78 -16.96 -0.14
CA ALA A 255 -0.66 -17.16 0.76
C ALA A 255 -0.98 -16.66 2.19
N GLY A 256 -1.63 -15.50 2.32
CA GLY A 256 -2.09 -15.00 3.61
C GLY A 256 -3.11 -15.92 4.29
N GLN A 257 -4.09 -16.43 3.53
CA GLN A 257 -5.09 -17.38 4.05
C GLN A 257 -4.46 -18.71 4.49
N ILE A 258 -3.53 -19.25 3.70
CA ILE A 258 -2.79 -20.47 4.05
C ILE A 258 -2.00 -20.23 5.33
N THR A 259 -1.30 -19.09 5.45
CA THR A 259 -0.54 -18.72 6.64
C THR A 259 -1.43 -18.63 7.87
N GLY A 260 -2.59 -17.98 7.76
CA GLY A 260 -3.56 -17.90 8.87
C GLY A 260 -4.07 -19.27 9.33
N ARG A 261 -4.33 -20.20 8.39
CA ARG A 261 -4.73 -21.58 8.73
C ARG A 261 -3.60 -22.39 9.35
N LEU A 262 -2.37 -22.22 8.87
CA LEU A 262 -1.21 -22.91 9.39
C LEU A 262 -0.77 -22.41 10.77
N ALA A 263 -1.14 -21.18 11.15
CA ALA A 263 -0.82 -20.61 12.46
C ALA A 263 -1.37 -21.42 13.65
N ASN A 264 -2.40 -22.26 13.42
CA ASN A 264 -2.90 -23.21 14.43
C ASN A 264 -2.00 -24.43 14.63
N ARG A 265 -1.02 -24.68 13.71
CA ARG A 265 -0.14 -25.87 13.74
C ARG A 265 1.33 -25.53 13.80
N ILE A 266 1.70 -24.36 13.33
CA ILE A 266 3.09 -23.90 13.18
C ILE A 266 3.24 -22.57 13.89
N SER A 267 4.31 -22.39 14.68
CA SER A 267 4.54 -21.13 15.38
C SER A 267 4.65 -19.95 14.40
N GLY A 268 4.10 -18.81 14.79
CA GLY A 268 4.12 -17.59 13.98
C GLY A 268 5.53 -17.19 13.54
N THR A 269 6.52 -17.35 14.42
CA THR A 269 7.93 -17.08 14.09
C THR A 269 8.46 -17.99 12.97
N ARG A 270 8.10 -19.28 12.96
CA ARG A 270 8.51 -20.19 11.87
C ARG A 270 7.83 -19.82 10.56
N LEU A 271 6.56 -19.45 10.61
CA LEU A 271 5.82 -18.96 9.42
C LEU A 271 6.44 -17.67 8.88
N PHE A 272 6.81 -16.74 9.75
CA PHE A 272 7.48 -15.50 9.37
C PHE A 272 8.82 -15.77 8.67
N ILE A 273 9.66 -16.62 9.26
CA ILE A 273 10.96 -17.01 8.67
C ILE A 273 10.76 -17.71 7.32
N SER A 274 9.79 -18.64 7.22
CA SER A 274 9.51 -19.29 5.94
C SER A 274 9.07 -18.31 4.86
N GLY A 275 8.31 -17.27 5.24
CA GLY A 275 7.96 -16.18 4.35
C GLY A 275 9.16 -15.37 3.87
N LEU A 276 10.10 -15.03 4.77
CA LEU A 276 11.34 -14.32 4.41
C LEU A 276 12.27 -15.15 3.51
N ILE A 277 12.34 -16.46 3.74
CA ILE A 277 13.09 -17.38 2.86
C ILE A 277 12.43 -17.44 1.48
N LEU A 278 11.11 -17.58 1.41
CA LEU A 278 10.36 -17.60 0.16
C LEU A 278 10.55 -16.29 -0.62
N ALA A 279 10.50 -15.15 0.06
CA ALA A 279 10.79 -13.83 -0.49
C ALA A 279 12.20 -13.80 -1.11
N SER A 280 13.21 -14.19 -0.34
CA SER A 280 14.60 -14.20 -0.82
C SER A 280 14.79 -15.12 -2.03
N ILE A 281 14.18 -16.30 -2.04
CA ILE A 281 14.20 -17.22 -3.20
C ILE A 281 13.54 -16.56 -4.42
N GLY A 282 12.38 -15.93 -4.22
CA GLY A 282 11.65 -15.21 -5.29
C GLY A 282 12.49 -14.08 -5.89
N GLY A 283 13.10 -13.24 -5.05
CA GLY A 283 13.94 -12.13 -5.48
C GLY A 283 15.20 -12.60 -6.23
N ILE A 284 15.89 -13.60 -5.70
CA ILE A 284 17.09 -14.19 -6.35
C ILE A 284 16.69 -14.83 -7.70
N SER A 285 15.60 -15.59 -7.73
CA SER A 285 15.07 -16.19 -8.96
C SER A 285 14.75 -15.11 -9.99
N LEU A 286 14.05 -14.03 -9.58
CA LEU A 286 13.70 -12.93 -10.48
C LEU A 286 14.94 -12.29 -11.11
N LEU A 287 15.93 -11.91 -10.29
CA LEU A 287 17.15 -11.28 -10.80
C LEU A 287 17.92 -12.24 -11.72
N THR A 288 18.01 -13.53 -11.36
CA THR A 288 18.66 -14.55 -12.18
C THR A 288 17.97 -14.69 -13.55
N MET A 289 16.62 -14.76 -13.57
CA MET A 289 15.87 -14.86 -14.82
C MET A 289 16.00 -13.59 -15.69
N ILE A 290 16.09 -12.41 -15.05
CA ILE A 290 16.35 -11.15 -15.77
C ILE A 290 17.73 -11.16 -16.41
N LEU A 291 18.78 -11.57 -15.67
CA LEU A 291 20.16 -11.60 -16.18
C LEU A 291 20.40 -12.66 -17.26
N LEU A 292 19.63 -13.75 -17.23
CA LEU A 292 19.62 -14.79 -18.25
C LEU A 292 18.73 -14.43 -19.47
N GLU A 293 18.14 -13.23 -19.50
CA GLU A 293 17.20 -12.79 -20.53
C GLU A 293 16.07 -13.81 -20.78
N ALA A 294 15.61 -14.44 -19.69
CA ALA A 294 14.58 -15.46 -19.76
C ALA A 294 13.24 -14.88 -20.25
N GLY A 295 12.43 -15.72 -20.90
CA GLY A 295 11.12 -15.32 -21.43
C GLY A 295 10.13 -14.89 -20.36
N LEU A 296 9.05 -14.24 -20.79
CA LEU A 296 7.99 -13.67 -19.94
C LEU A 296 7.47 -14.63 -18.86
N ALA A 297 7.29 -15.93 -19.20
CA ALA A 297 6.77 -16.93 -18.26
C ALA A 297 7.67 -17.11 -17.03
N ALA A 298 8.99 -17.14 -17.20
CA ALA A 298 9.96 -17.26 -16.10
C ALA A 298 9.93 -16.02 -15.19
N ILE A 299 9.83 -14.84 -15.78
CA ILE A 299 9.70 -13.56 -15.04
C ILE A 299 8.39 -13.55 -14.24
N LEU A 300 7.26 -13.93 -14.86
CA LEU A 300 5.95 -13.96 -14.18
C LEU A 300 5.93 -14.96 -13.02
N LEU A 301 6.53 -16.14 -13.18
CA LEU A 301 6.61 -17.12 -12.10
C LEU A 301 7.44 -16.59 -10.93
N SER A 302 8.59 -15.98 -11.20
CA SER A 302 9.43 -15.38 -10.17
C SER A 302 8.71 -14.23 -9.46
N LEU A 303 8.04 -13.34 -10.19
CA LEU A 303 7.21 -12.28 -9.64
C LEU A 303 6.06 -12.81 -8.79
N PHE A 304 5.42 -13.90 -9.20
CA PHE A 304 4.37 -14.54 -8.41
C PHE A 304 4.88 -15.03 -7.05
N ILE A 305 6.09 -15.60 -6.99
CA ILE A 305 6.71 -16.02 -5.72
C ILE A 305 7.02 -14.80 -4.85
N VAL A 306 7.66 -13.76 -5.41
CA VAL A 306 7.96 -12.49 -4.74
C VAL A 306 6.69 -11.91 -4.11
N VAL A 307 5.65 -11.73 -4.91
CA VAL A 307 4.41 -11.06 -4.48
C VAL A 307 3.62 -11.93 -3.49
N SER A 308 3.57 -13.24 -3.70
CA SER A 308 2.89 -14.17 -2.77
C SER A 308 3.57 -14.20 -1.39
N SER A 309 4.90 -14.07 -1.32
CA SER A 309 5.64 -14.03 -0.06
C SER A 309 5.21 -12.88 0.86
N VAL A 310 4.76 -11.76 0.27
CA VAL A 310 4.21 -10.62 1.00
C VAL A 310 3.00 -11.04 1.86
N GLY A 311 2.13 -11.92 1.33
CA GLY A 311 0.99 -12.45 2.07
C GLY A 311 1.40 -13.21 3.32
N VAL A 312 2.45 -14.05 3.21
CA VAL A 312 2.98 -14.82 4.35
C VAL A 312 3.61 -13.90 5.39
N VAL A 313 4.54 -13.04 4.94
CA VAL A 313 5.31 -12.15 5.84
C VAL A 313 4.41 -11.14 6.54
N SER A 314 3.48 -10.52 5.81
CA SER A 314 2.58 -9.51 6.39
C SER A 314 1.61 -10.12 7.39
N THR A 315 1.06 -11.32 7.11
CA THR A 315 0.13 -11.98 8.03
C THR A 315 0.82 -12.40 9.33
N ALA A 316 1.96 -13.09 9.24
CA ALA A 316 2.70 -13.53 10.41
C ALA A 316 3.39 -12.37 11.15
N GLY A 317 4.04 -11.47 10.39
CA GLY A 317 4.80 -10.35 10.94
C GLY A 317 3.95 -9.34 11.68
N SER A 318 2.79 -8.97 11.12
CA SER A 318 1.86 -8.04 11.80
C SER A 318 1.32 -8.62 13.10
N SER A 319 0.99 -9.93 13.13
CA SER A 319 0.54 -10.61 14.35
C SER A 319 1.62 -10.60 15.42
N LEU A 320 2.84 -11.00 15.07
CA LEU A 320 3.98 -11.05 16.00
C LEU A 320 4.42 -9.67 16.49
N ALA A 321 4.45 -8.67 15.60
CA ALA A 321 4.80 -7.31 15.98
C ALA A 321 3.81 -6.69 16.95
N MET A 322 2.52 -7.07 16.87
CA MET A 322 1.46 -6.51 17.73
C MET A 322 1.14 -7.35 18.97
N GLU A 323 1.76 -8.51 19.15
CA GLU A 323 1.44 -9.49 20.20
C GLU A 323 1.47 -8.87 21.61
N ASN A 324 2.46 -8.01 21.88
CA ASN A 324 2.64 -7.37 23.18
C ASN A 324 1.96 -5.99 23.32
N TYR A 325 1.24 -5.52 22.27
CA TYR A 325 0.72 -4.15 22.20
C TYR A 325 -0.79 -4.05 22.15
N GLY A 326 -1.51 -4.90 22.90
CA GLY A 326 -2.99 -4.90 22.92
C GLY A 326 -3.61 -3.53 23.16
N HIS A 327 -3.07 -2.74 24.13
CA HIS A 327 -3.55 -1.39 24.45
C HIS A 327 -3.18 -0.31 23.42
N SER A 328 -2.16 -0.54 22.60
CA SER A 328 -1.68 0.38 21.54
C SER A 328 -1.67 -0.25 20.16
N ALA A 329 -2.46 -1.31 19.94
CA ALA A 329 -2.50 -2.06 18.67
C ALA A 329 -2.81 -1.16 17.46
N GLY A 330 -3.65 -0.15 17.63
CA GLY A 330 -3.92 0.84 16.58
C GLY A 330 -2.68 1.64 16.17
N SER A 331 -1.89 2.12 17.13
CA SER A 331 -0.63 2.85 16.86
C SER A 331 0.43 1.92 16.28
N ALA A 332 0.54 0.68 16.77
CA ALA A 332 1.46 -0.33 16.24
C ALA A 332 1.13 -0.67 14.77
N SER A 333 -0.14 -0.91 14.45
CA SER A 333 -0.61 -1.16 13.08
C SER A 333 -0.39 0.06 12.17
N ALA A 334 -0.63 1.28 12.67
CA ALA A 334 -0.38 2.50 11.92
C ALA A 334 1.12 2.68 11.60
N LEU A 335 2.00 2.35 12.55
CA LEU A 335 3.44 2.44 12.36
C LEU A 335 3.95 1.39 11.36
N LEU A 336 3.42 0.15 11.39
CA LEU A 336 3.71 -0.88 10.39
C LEU A 336 3.33 -0.41 8.97
N GLY A 337 2.14 0.19 8.82
CA GLY A 337 1.70 0.78 7.56
C GLY A 337 2.60 1.94 7.11
N LEU A 338 2.96 2.83 8.04
CA LEU A 338 3.83 3.97 7.77
C LEU A 338 5.22 3.53 7.29
N PHE A 339 5.84 2.54 7.96
CA PHE A 339 7.13 1.99 7.51
C PHE A 339 7.02 1.39 6.11
N SER A 340 5.97 0.63 5.84
CA SER A 340 5.74 0.03 4.52
C SER A 340 5.67 1.10 3.43
N PHE A 341 4.90 2.16 3.64
CA PHE A 341 4.77 3.24 2.66
C PHE A 341 6.04 4.08 2.52
N ILE A 342 6.72 4.41 3.62
CA ILE A 342 7.94 5.24 3.56
C ILE A 342 9.07 4.47 2.86
N ILE A 343 9.35 3.23 3.27
CA ILE A 343 10.42 2.44 2.65
C ILE A 343 10.08 2.15 1.19
N GLY A 344 8.83 1.81 0.90
CA GLY A 344 8.35 1.63 -0.47
C GLY A 344 8.50 2.88 -1.33
N ALA A 345 8.18 4.05 -0.79
CA ALA A 345 8.32 5.32 -1.47
C ALA A 345 9.79 5.68 -1.79
N LEU A 346 10.73 5.34 -0.90
CA LEU A 346 12.16 5.53 -1.11
C LEU A 346 12.72 4.60 -2.20
N VAL A 347 12.19 3.39 -2.29
CA VAL A 347 12.69 2.33 -3.17
C VAL A 347 12.08 2.40 -4.58
N ALA A 348 10.82 2.79 -4.71
CA ALA A 348 10.12 2.80 -5.99
C ALA A 348 10.82 3.59 -7.11
N PRO A 349 11.37 4.81 -6.89
CA PRO A 349 12.06 5.55 -7.96
C PRO A 349 13.39 4.92 -8.40
N LEU A 350 14.02 4.10 -7.53
CA LEU A 350 15.29 3.44 -7.85
C LEU A 350 15.12 2.42 -8.99
N VAL A 351 13.93 1.85 -9.12
CA VAL A 351 13.59 0.91 -10.19
C VAL A 351 13.67 1.56 -11.57
N GLY A 352 13.40 2.86 -11.67
CA GLY A 352 13.42 3.59 -12.92
C GLY A 352 14.81 4.10 -13.35
N LEU A 353 15.85 3.95 -12.54
CA LEU A 353 17.20 4.50 -12.85
C LEU A 353 17.82 3.92 -14.13
N GLY A 354 17.43 2.71 -14.53
CA GLY A 354 17.85 2.09 -15.80
C GLY A 354 17.02 2.50 -17.03
N GLY A 355 16.04 3.39 -16.87
CA GLY A 355 15.07 3.71 -17.94
C GLY A 355 14.01 2.63 -18.11
N GLY A 356 13.21 2.76 -19.19
CA GLY A 356 12.09 1.83 -19.47
C GLY A 356 12.47 0.57 -20.25
N ASN A 357 13.75 0.37 -20.57
CA ASN A 357 14.22 -0.67 -21.50
C ASN A 357 14.99 -1.80 -20.80
N THR A 358 15.14 -1.78 -19.50
CA THR A 358 15.80 -2.83 -18.71
C THR A 358 15.04 -3.15 -17.43
N ALA A 359 14.93 -4.44 -17.12
CA ALA A 359 14.33 -4.92 -15.88
C ALA A 359 15.35 -5.05 -14.73
N VAL A 360 16.66 -4.88 -15.01
CA VAL A 360 17.75 -5.11 -14.05
C VAL A 360 17.60 -4.29 -12.77
N PRO A 361 17.32 -2.97 -12.81
CA PRO A 361 17.15 -2.19 -11.59
C PRO A 361 16.00 -2.72 -10.71
N MET A 362 14.88 -3.13 -11.30
CA MET A 362 13.76 -3.74 -10.56
C MET A 362 14.21 -5.03 -9.86
N GLY A 363 14.91 -5.92 -10.58
CA GLY A 363 15.42 -7.17 -10.02
C GLY A 363 16.42 -6.94 -8.88
N ILE A 364 17.38 -6.01 -9.04
CA ILE A 364 18.35 -5.66 -7.99
C ILE A 364 17.64 -5.11 -6.75
N VAL A 365 16.74 -4.18 -6.92
CA VAL A 365 16.01 -3.55 -5.81
C VAL A 365 15.21 -4.61 -5.05
N ILE A 366 14.49 -5.49 -5.75
CA ILE A 366 13.69 -6.56 -5.13
C ILE A 366 14.61 -7.52 -4.37
N VAL A 367 15.69 -8.04 -4.97
CA VAL A 367 16.56 -8.99 -4.28
C VAL A 367 17.25 -8.37 -3.07
N VAL A 368 17.70 -7.11 -3.17
CA VAL A 368 18.35 -6.40 -2.06
C VAL A 368 17.40 -6.21 -0.89
N THR A 369 16.15 -5.82 -1.16
CA THR A 369 15.16 -5.61 -0.10
C THR A 369 14.71 -6.93 0.52
N GLU A 370 14.52 -8.01 -0.24
CA GLU A 370 14.05 -9.29 0.28
C GLU A 370 15.15 -10.06 1.03
N VAL A 371 16.34 -10.15 0.46
CA VAL A 371 17.52 -10.75 1.17
C VAL A 371 17.90 -9.87 2.36
N GLY A 372 17.82 -8.54 2.21
CA GLY A 372 18.00 -7.58 3.29
C GLY A 372 17.01 -7.77 4.43
N ALA A 373 15.74 -8.12 4.13
CA ALA A 373 14.74 -8.45 5.14
C ALA A 373 15.11 -9.68 5.96
N LEU A 374 15.57 -10.74 5.30
CA LEU A 374 16.01 -11.97 5.97
C LEU A 374 17.23 -11.69 6.86
N LEU A 375 18.24 -11.01 6.33
CA LEU A 375 19.46 -10.66 7.09
C LEU A 375 19.12 -9.74 8.27
N CYS A 376 18.27 -8.74 8.06
CA CYS A 376 17.83 -7.84 9.11
C CYS A 376 17.15 -8.61 10.25
N TYR A 377 16.26 -9.55 9.93
CA TYR A 377 15.63 -10.40 10.93
C TYR A 377 16.65 -11.24 11.71
N VAL A 378 17.59 -11.88 11.02
CA VAL A 378 18.63 -12.71 11.68
C VAL A 378 19.46 -11.87 12.65
N ILE A 379 19.91 -10.67 12.25
CA ILE A 379 20.71 -9.78 13.10
C ILE A 379 19.89 -9.30 14.32
N LEU A 380 18.65 -8.91 14.12
CA LEU A 380 17.79 -8.40 15.20
C LEU A 380 17.33 -9.52 16.14
N SER A 381 17.05 -10.73 15.63
CA SER A 381 16.64 -11.88 16.45
C SER A 381 17.73 -12.36 17.42
N HIS A 382 19.00 -12.29 17.02
CA HIS A 382 20.13 -12.53 17.93
C HIS A 382 20.16 -11.54 19.09
N ARG A 383 19.85 -10.27 18.82
CA ARG A 383 19.80 -9.22 19.87
C ARG A 383 18.56 -9.34 20.78
N MET A 384 17.44 -9.88 20.27
CA MET A 384 16.24 -10.13 21.09
C MET A 384 16.47 -11.23 22.13
N LYS A 385 17.18 -12.30 21.79
CA LYS A 385 17.50 -13.39 22.73
C LYS A 385 18.37 -12.93 23.91
N ASN A 386 19.28 -12.01 23.67
CA ASN A 386 20.21 -11.49 24.71
C ASN A 386 19.56 -10.45 25.65
N THR A 387 18.30 -10.08 25.46
CA THR A 387 17.58 -9.16 26.36
C THR A 387 16.60 -9.88 27.29
N VAL A 388 16.35 -11.19 27.07
CA VAL A 388 15.44 -12.03 27.89
C VAL A 388 16.23 -12.92 28.86
N THR A 389 17.55 -12.98 28.72
CA THR A 389 18.49 -13.56 29.70
C THR A 389 19.04 -12.48 30.63
#